data_5012606d67947c94556a52b4f1b46ed4
#
_entry.id   5012606d67947c94556a52b4f1b46ed4
#
_cell.length_a   1.000
_cell.length_b   1.000
_cell.length_c   1.000
_cell.angle_alpha   90.00
_cell.angle_beta   90.00
_cell.angle_gamma   90.00
#
_symmetry.space_group_name_H-M   'P 1'
#
loop_
_entity.id
_entity.type
_entity.pdbx_description
1 polymer ?
#
loop_
_entity_poly.entity_id
_entity_poly.type
_entity_poly.pdbx_seq_one_letter_code
_entity_poly.pdbx_strand_id
1 'polypeptide(L)'
;MHAVTRPTLREAVARLAPGTGLRDGLERILRGRTGALIVLGHDENVEAICDGGFSLDVRYAATRLRELCKMDGAVVLSTDGSRIVRANVQLVPDPSIPTDESGTRHRSAERAAIQTGYPVISVSHSMNIVTVYVRGERHVLTDSATILSRANQAIATLERYKTRLDEVSRQLSRAEIEDFVTLRDVMTVVQRLELVRRIGLVIDYDVVELGTDGRQLRLQLDELLGGNDTARELIVRDYHANPEPPSTGQINATLDELDALSDGDLLDFTALAKVFGYPTTTEAQDSALSPRGYRAMAGIPRLQFAHADLLVRAFGTLQGLLAARGRRSAISGRHRRHVGPSCARGVVTAGGIDHQRSIIIRLARETPAEAPALDPERVPARAAAAADSG
;
A
#
# COMPACT_ATOMS: atom_id res chain seq x y z
N MET A 1 12.21 2.91 -29.19
CA MET A 1 10.79 2.57 -29.05
C MET A 1 10.49 2.53 -27.57
N HIS A 2 9.83 3.56 -27.03
CA HIS A 2 9.35 3.50 -25.65
C HIS A 2 8.18 2.52 -25.63
N ALA A 3 8.30 1.46 -24.84
CA ALA A 3 7.17 0.58 -24.58
C ALA A 3 6.07 1.44 -23.90
N VAL A 4 4.97 1.65 -24.62
CA VAL A 4 3.79 2.32 -24.06
C VAL A 4 3.24 1.38 -22.99
N THR A 5 3.47 1.72 -21.73
CA THR A 5 2.92 0.96 -20.60
C THR A 5 1.39 1.05 -20.68
N ARG A 6 0.76 -0.08 -20.92
CA ARG A 6 -0.71 -0.16 -21.02
C ARG A 6 -1.32 0.02 -19.63
N PRO A 7 -2.39 0.83 -19.47
CA PRO A 7 -2.95 1.17 -18.18
C PRO A 7 -3.54 -0.04 -17.46
N THR A 8 -3.40 -0.03 -16.13
CA THR A 8 -4.05 -0.96 -15.20
C THR A 8 -5.53 -0.58 -15.00
N LEU A 9 -6.33 -1.49 -14.41
CA LEU A 9 -7.72 -1.19 -14.04
C LEU A 9 -7.81 0.03 -13.12
N ARG A 10 -6.95 0.14 -12.10
CA ARG A 10 -6.90 1.28 -11.18
C ARG A 10 -6.65 2.60 -11.89
N GLU A 11 -5.71 2.65 -12.84
CA GLU A 11 -5.42 3.82 -13.64
C GLU A 11 -6.59 4.18 -14.56
N ALA A 12 -7.25 3.19 -15.15
CA ALA A 12 -8.44 3.39 -15.96
C ALA A 12 -9.59 3.99 -15.13
N VAL A 13 -9.87 3.45 -13.94
CA VAL A 13 -10.88 3.96 -13.00
C VAL A 13 -10.55 5.39 -12.56
N ALA A 14 -9.30 5.68 -12.25
CA ALA A 14 -8.86 7.04 -11.90
C ALA A 14 -9.15 8.07 -13.01
N ARG A 15 -9.00 7.69 -14.28
CA ARG A 15 -9.34 8.55 -15.44
C ARG A 15 -10.85 8.82 -15.58
N LEU A 16 -11.68 7.98 -14.98
CA LEU A 16 -13.14 8.06 -15.01
C LEU A 16 -13.75 8.61 -13.72
N ALA A 17 -12.92 8.95 -12.75
CA ALA A 17 -13.35 9.45 -11.46
C ALA A 17 -13.96 10.85 -11.55
N PRO A 18 -14.86 11.24 -10.63
CA PRO A 18 -15.37 12.60 -10.48
C PRO A 18 -14.28 13.66 -10.55
N GLY A 19 -14.55 14.76 -11.24
CA GLY A 19 -13.60 15.84 -11.50
C GLY A 19 -12.78 15.68 -12.77
N THR A 20 -12.90 14.55 -13.48
CA THR A 20 -12.24 14.35 -14.78
C THR A 20 -13.18 14.73 -15.94
N GLY A 21 -12.58 15.19 -17.05
CA GLY A 21 -13.37 15.50 -18.25
C GLY A 21 -14.09 14.27 -18.84
N LEU A 22 -13.50 13.06 -18.69
CA LEU A 22 -14.15 11.82 -19.13
C LEU A 22 -15.39 11.52 -18.30
N ARG A 23 -15.34 11.70 -16.98
CA ARG A 23 -16.51 11.56 -16.11
C ARG A 23 -17.63 12.51 -16.51
N ASP A 24 -17.32 13.79 -16.76
CA ASP A 24 -18.30 14.77 -17.25
C ASP A 24 -18.97 14.32 -18.55
N GLY A 25 -18.20 13.72 -19.47
CA GLY A 25 -18.72 13.15 -20.71
C GLY A 25 -19.68 12.00 -20.47
N LEU A 26 -19.28 11.04 -19.63
CA LEU A 26 -20.09 9.87 -19.26
C LEU A 26 -21.40 10.26 -18.57
N GLU A 27 -21.37 11.20 -17.64
CA GLU A 27 -22.58 11.68 -16.97
C GLU A 27 -23.55 12.36 -17.94
N ARG A 28 -23.04 13.09 -18.93
CA ARG A 28 -23.87 13.68 -19.99
C ARG A 28 -24.51 12.60 -20.88
N ILE A 29 -23.79 11.50 -21.17
CA ILE A 29 -24.31 10.36 -21.90
C ILE A 29 -25.40 9.65 -21.10
N LEU A 30 -25.17 9.38 -19.80
CA LEU A 30 -26.16 8.77 -18.91
C LEU A 30 -27.42 9.64 -18.79
N ARG A 31 -27.29 10.95 -18.53
CA ARG A 31 -28.42 11.88 -18.48
C ARG A 31 -29.19 11.97 -19.80
N GLY A 32 -28.46 11.83 -20.91
CA GLY A 32 -29.05 11.78 -22.25
C GLY A 32 -29.74 10.47 -22.56
N ARG A 33 -29.63 9.44 -21.71
CA ARG A 33 -30.15 8.10 -21.89
C ARG A 33 -29.71 7.52 -23.24
N THR A 34 -28.44 7.70 -23.60
CA THR A 34 -27.81 7.10 -24.77
C THR A 34 -26.83 6.03 -24.34
N GLY A 35 -26.65 4.99 -25.14
CA GLY A 35 -25.55 4.05 -24.96
C GLY A 35 -24.24 4.63 -25.50
N ALA A 36 -23.11 4.08 -25.10
CA ALA A 36 -21.82 4.43 -25.67
C ALA A 36 -20.86 3.26 -25.65
N LEU A 37 -19.90 3.26 -26.59
CA LEU A 37 -18.74 2.41 -26.60
C LEU A 37 -17.51 3.30 -26.85
N ILE A 38 -16.55 3.29 -25.93
CA ILE A 38 -15.44 4.25 -25.96
C ILE A 38 -14.13 3.51 -25.69
N VAL A 39 -13.14 3.65 -26.57
CA VAL A 39 -11.80 3.10 -26.42
C VAL A 39 -10.86 4.20 -25.88
N LEU A 40 -10.14 3.93 -24.76
CA LEU A 40 -9.24 4.88 -24.11
C LEU A 40 -7.79 4.64 -24.53
N GLY A 41 -7.50 4.80 -25.79
CA GLY A 41 -6.18 4.67 -26.37
C GLY A 41 -6.27 4.42 -27.86
N HIS A 42 -5.19 4.74 -28.58
CA HIS A 42 -5.09 4.57 -30.02
C HIS A 42 -3.66 4.20 -30.41
N ASP A 43 -3.53 3.07 -31.05
CA ASP A 43 -2.31 2.59 -31.70
C ASP A 43 -2.69 1.72 -32.93
N GLU A 44 -1.70 1.11 -33.55
CA GLU A 44 -1.92 0.21 -34.70
C GLU A 44 -2.84 -0.98 -34.37
N ASN A 45 -2.82 -1.49 -33.12
CA ASN A 45 -3.67 -2.61 -32.70
C ASN A 45 -5.15 -2.17 -32.60
N VAL A 46 -5.39 -0.96 -32.07
CA VAL A 46 -6.74 -0.39 -32.04
C VAL A 46 -7.23 -0.07 -33.44
N GLU A 47 -6.38 0.49 -34.29
CA GLU A 47 -6.72 0.80 -35.70
C GLU A 47 -7.10 -0.49 -36.47
N ALA A 48 -6.40 -1.58 -36.22
CA ALA A 48 -6.65 -2.86 -36.89
C ALA A 48 -8.03 -3.48 -36.61
N ILE A 49 -8.68 -3.14 -35.49
CA ILE A 49 -10.02 -3.60 -35.13
C ILE A 49 -11.11 -2.57 -35.47
N CYS A 50 -10.73 -1.42 -36.00
CA CYS A 50 -11.64 -0.35 -36.36
C CYS A 50 -12.10 -0.47 -37.82
N ASP A 51 -13.40 -0.63 -38.03
CA ASP A 51 -14.00 -0.66 -39.39
C ASP A 51 -14.92 0.57 -39.54
N GLY A 52 -14.81 1.25 -40.70
CA GLY A 52 -15.63 2.40 -41.06
C GLY A 52 -15.44 3.61 -40.14
N GLY A 53 -16.51 4.41 -39.99
CA GLY A 53 -16.54 5.60 -39.14
C GLY A 53 -15.78 6.80 -39.70
N PHE A 54 -15.57 7.82 -38.87
CA PHE A 54 -14.95 9.08 -39.22
C PHE A 54 -13.64 9.28 -38.51
N SER A 55 -12.59 9.63 -39.24
CA SER A 55 -11.32 10.13 -38.67
C SER A 55 -11.50 11.62 -38.37
N LEU A 56 -11.38 12.01 -37.11
CA LEU A 56 -11.70 13.36 -36.65
C LEU A 56 -10.48 14.14 -36.16
N ASP A 57 -9.68 13.49 -35.32
CA ASP A 57 -8.50 14.09 -34.64
C ASP A 57 -8.77 15.47 -34.02
N VAL A 58 -9.86 15.59 -33.25
CA VAL A 58 -10.28 16.84 -32.61
C VAL A 58 -9.98 16.81 -31.12
N ARG A 59 -9.74 18.01 -30.54
CA ARG A 59 -9.53 18.12 -29.10
C ARG A 59 -10.73 17.60 -28.31
N TYR A 60 -10.46 16.81 -27.25
CA TYR A 60 -11.50 16.29 -26.37
C TYR A 60 -12.35 17.41 -25.75
N ALA A 61 -13.65 17.19 -25.70
CA ALA A 61 -14.60 17.94 -24.88
C ALA A 61 -15.78 17.02 -24.50
N ALA A 62 -16.25 17.12 -23.28
CA ALA A 62 -17.37 16.30 -22.77
C ALA A 62 -18.64 16.43 -23.62
N THR A 63 -18.92 17.64 -24.13
CA THR A 63 -20.04 17.90 -25.04
C THR A 63 -19.85 17.21 -26.39
N ARG A 64 -18.64 17.24 -26.97
CA ARG A 64 -18.32 16.55 -28.22
C ARG A 64 -18.48 15.05 -28.08
N LEU A 65 -17.91 14.48 -27.01
CA LEU A 65 -18.07 13.06 -26.71
C LEU A 65 -19.55 12.65 -26.66
N ARG A 66 -20.36 13.40 -25.91
CA ARG A 66 -21.79 13.12 -25.80
C ARG A 66 -22.51 13.16 -27.15
N GLU A 67 -22.21 14.14 -28.00
CA GLU A 67 -22.83 14.25 -29.31
C GLU A 67 -22.40 13.11 -30.25
N LEU A 68 -21.12 12.73 -30.24
CA LEU A 68 -20.61 11.63 -31.07
C LEU A 68 -21.15 10.25 -30.60
N CYS A 69 -21.40 10.07 -29.31
CA CYS A 69 -22.01 8.84 -28.78
C CYS A 69 -23.53 8.70 -29.08
N LYS A 70 -24.16 9.67 -29.75
CA LYS A 70 -25.49 9.49 -30.29
C LYS A 70 -25.53 8.66 -31.58
N MET A 71 -24.41 8.59 -32.28
CA MET A 71 -24.25 7.71 -33.43
C MET A 71 -24.03 6.26 -32.97
N ASP A 72 -24.51 5.30 -33.77
CA ASP A 72 -24.15 3.91 -33.53
C ASP A 72 -22.67 3.70 -33.84
N GLY A 73 -21.97 3.00 -32.94
CA GLY A 73 -20.54 2.75 -33.10
C GLY A 73 -19.71 3.24 -31.92
N ALA A 74 -18.42 2.98 -31.99
CA ALA A 74 -17.47 3.35 -30.98
C ALA A 74 -16.84 4.73 -31.24
N VAL A 75 -16.42 5.37 -30.14
CA VAL A 75 -15.56 6.55 -30.14
C VAL A 75 -14.18 6.14 -29.64
N VAL A 76 -13.13 6.49 -30.37
CA VAL A 76 -11.73 6.19 -30.04
C VAL A 76 -11.03 7.46 -29.58
N LEU A 77 -10.45 7.46 -28.39
CA LEU A 77 -9.67 8.55 -27.84
C LEU A 77 -8.18 8.30 -27.99
N SER A 78 -7.39 9.36 -28.01
CA SER A 78 -5.93 9.26 -27.90
C SER A 78 -5.52 8.63 -26.54
N THR A 79 -4.32 8.07 -26.47
CA THR A 79 -3.82 7.37 -25.28
C THR A 79 -3.81 8.28 -24.02
N ASP A 80 -3.54 9.58 -24.19
CA ASP A 80 -3.61 10.58 -23.14
C ASP A 80 -5.04 11.10 -22.86
N GLY A 81 -6.02 10.73 -23.71
CA GLY A 81 -7.41 11.19 -23.61
C GLY A 81 -7.65 12.64 -24.03
N SER A 82 -6.64 13.33 -24.55
CA SER A 82 -6.75 14.75 -24.93
C SER A 82 -7.47 14.99 -26.26
N ARG A 83 -7.60 13.99 -27.09
CA ARG A 83 -8.21 14.06 -28.43
C ARG A 83 -9.19 12.95 -28.69
N ILE A 84 -10.20 13.23 -29.51
CA ILE A 84 -11.09 12.24 -30.12
C ILE A 84 -10.51 11.96 -31.48
N VAL A 85 -10.02 10.73 -31.68
CA VAL A 85 -9.32 10.33 -32.91
C VAL A 85 -10.30 9.84 -33.95
N ARG A 86 -11.23 8.96 -33.56
CA ARG A 86 -12.28 8.41 -34.44
C ARG A 86 -13.65 8.38 -33.76
N ALA A 87 -14.69 8.38 -34.55
CA ALA A 87 -16.07 8.20 -34.06
C ALA A 87 -16.92 7.40 -35.07
N ASN A 88 -18.03 6.87 -34.59
CA ASN A 88 -18.95 6.01 -35.35
C ASN A 88 -18.25 4.79 -35.96
N VAL A 89 -17.32 4.21 -35.23
CA VAL A 89 -16.49 3.07 -35.68
C VAL A 89 -17.16 1.78 -35.26
N GLN A 90 -17.19 0.78 -36.16
CA GLN A 90 -17.52 -0.58 -35.79
C GLN A 90 -16.25 -1.26 -35.25
N LEU A 91 -16.27 -1.70 -33.99
CA LEU A 91 -15.18 -2.52 -33.46
C LEU A 91 -15.38 -3.98 -33.86
N VAL A 92 -14.38 -4.54 -34.53
CA VAL A 92 -14.36 -5.93 -35.03
C VAL A 92 -13.19 -6.68 -34.37
N PRO A 93 -13.26 -6.94 -33.06
CA PRO A 93 -12.25 -7.75 -32.40
C PRO A 93 -12.36 -9.21 -32.79
N ASP A 94 -11.30 -10.00 -32.57
CA ASP A 94 -11.26 -11.41 -32.86
C ASP A 94 -12.42 -12.16 -32.16
N PRO A 95 -13.32 -12.81 -32.91
CA PRO A 95 -14.44 -13.53 -32.33
C PRO A 95 -14.04 -14.78 -31.52
N SER A 96 -12.83 -15.29 -31.69
CA SER A 96 -12.30 -16.43 -30.92
C SER A 96 -11.99 -16.08 -29.44
N ILE A 97 -11.83 -14.81 -29.12
CA ILE A 97 -11.60 -14.36 -27.72
C ILE A 97 -12.85 -14.70 -26.89
N PRO A 98 -12.71 -15.51 -25.83
CA PRO A 98 -13.84 -15.88 -24.98
C PRO A 98 -14.42 -14.66 -24.26
N THR A 99 -15.72 -14.69 -23.95
CA THR A 99 -16.42 -13.64 -23.23
C THR A 99 -17.66 -14.22 -22.54
N ASP A 100 -17.91 -13.84 -21.30
CA ASP A 100 -19.10 -14.22 -20.54
C ASP A 100 -20.23 -13.19 -20.71
N GLU A 101 -20.00 -12.10 -21.42
CA GLU A 101 -20.99 -11.03 -21.64
C GLU A 101 -22.08 -11.45 -22.64
N SER A 102 -23.33 -11.13 -22.34
CA SER A 102 -24.49 -11.47 -23.20
C SER A 102 -24.83 -10.40 -24.22
N GLY A 103 -24.56 -9.12 -23.93
CA GLY A 103 -24.88 -7.99 -24.82
C GLY A 103 -23.81 -7.76 -25.88
N THR A 104 -24.21 -7.50 -27.13
CA THR A 104 -23.26 -7.29 -28.26
C THR A 104 -22.24 -6.20 -27.99
N ARG A 105 -22.65 -5.06 -27.41
CA ARG A 105 -21.77 -3.94 -27.07
C ARG A 105 -20.76 -4.34 -25.99
N HIS A 106 -21.20 -5.04 -24.94
CA HIS A 106 -20.37 -5.49 -23.85
C HIS A 106 -19.35 -6.55 -24.32
N ARG A 107 -19.79 -7.51 -25.15
CA ARG A 107 -18.90 -8.51 -25.78
C ARG A 107 -17.81 -7.88 -26.63
N SER A 108 -18.21 -6.87 -27.47
CA SER A 108 -17.22 -6.15 -28.27
C SER A 108 -16.26 -5.34 -27.41
N ALA A 109 -16.74 -4.74 -26.33
CA ALA A 109 -15.91 -3.98 -25.41
C ALA A 109 -14.86 -4.86 -24.72
N GLU A 110 -15.27 -6.01 -24.16
CA GLU A 110 -14.39 -6.95 -23.47
C GLU A 110 -13.33 -7.51 -24.42
N ARG A 111 -13.74 -8.04 -25.58
CA ARG A 111 -12.82 -8.57 -26.58
C ARG A 111 -11.83 -7.53 -27.09
N ALA A 112 -12.29 -6.31 -27.37
CA ALA A 112 -11.42 -5.22 -27.79
C ALA A 112 -10.40 -4.84 -26.68
N ALA A 113 -10.83 -4.82 -25.42
CA ALA A 113 -9.94 -4.54 -24.31
C ALA A 113 -8.86 -5.64 -24.13
N ILE A 114 -9.23 -6.90 -24.27
CA ILE A 114 -8.28 -8.04 -24.22
C ILE A 114 -7.30 -7.97 -25.39
N GLN A 115 -7.80 -7.79 -26.61
CA GLN A 115 -6.97 -7.83 -27.83
C GLN A 115 -6.00 -6.65 -27.90
N THR A 116 -6.46 -5.44 -27.58
CA THR A 116 -5.65 -4.21 -27.71
C THR A 116 -4.85 -3.89 -26.45
N GLY A 117 -5.32 -4.37 -25.29
CA GLY A 117 -4.78 -4.02 -23.97
C GLY A 117 -5.11 -2.59 -23.51
N TYR A 118 -5.92 -1.85 -24.25
CA TYR A 118 -6.43 -0.55 -23.85
C TYR A 118 -7.77 -0.66 -23.11
N PRO A 119 -8.06 0.23 -22.14
CA PRO A 119 -9.35 0.25 -21.49
C PRO A 119 -10.48 0.56 -22.48
N VAL A 120 -11.56 -0.21 -22.40
CA VAL A 120 -12.77 0.02 -23.19
C VAL A 120 -13.96 0.20 -22.27
N ILE A 121 -14.70 1.28 -22.49
CA ILE A 121 -15.87 1.64 -21.70
C ILE A 121 -17.15 1.31 -22.48
N SER A 122 -18.06 0.62 -21.83
CA SER A 122 -19.42 0.39 -22.33
C SER A 122 -20.42 1.10 -21.42
N VAL A 123 -21.28 1.94 -21.99
CA VAL A 123 -22.42 2.56 -21.30
C VAL A 123 -23.69 1.88 -21.73
N SER A 124 -24.41 1.27 -20.78
CA SER A 124 -25.70 0.65 -21.01
C SER A 124 -26.80 1.66 -20.87
N HIS A 125 -27.58 1.87 -21.95
CA HIS A 125 -28.76 2.69 -21.94
C HIS A 125 -29.86 2.16 -21.02
N SER A 126 -30.13 0.85 -21.07
CA SER A 126 -31.26 0.23 -20.35
C SER A 126 -31.01 0.12 -18.83
N MET A 127 -29.77 -0.17 -18.43
CA MET A 127 -29.38 -0.37 -17.03
C MET A 127 -28.82 0.89 -16.37
N ASN A 128 -28.56 1.94 -17.16
CA ASN A 128 -27.93 3.19 -16.70
C ASN A 128 -26.61 2.96 -15.95
N ILE A 129 -25.81 2.02 -16.41
CA ILE A 129 -24.51 1.67 -15.83
C ILE A 129 -23.36 1.92 -16.81
N VAL A 130 -22.19 2.21 -16.26
CA VAL A 130 -20.93 2.33 -16.97
C VAL A 130 -20.05 1.15 -16.57
N THR A 131 -19.60 0.38 -17.55
CA THR A 131 -18.69 -0.75 -17.32
C THR A 131 -17.36 -0.46 -18.02
N VAL A 132 -16.26 -0.70 -17.33
CA VAL A 132 -14.89 -0.60 -17.85
C VAL A 132 -14.31 -1.99 -17.98
N TYR A 133 -13.70 -2.27 -19.12
CA TYR A 133 -12.99 -3.51 -19.41
C TYR A 133 -11.51 -3.20 -19.59
N VAL A 134 -10.63 -3.90 -18.87
CA VAL A 134 -9.17 -3.76 -18.97
C VAL A 134 -8.53 -5.14 -18.92
N ARG A 135 -7.90 -5.59 -19.99
CA ARG A 135 -7.15 -6.88 -20.02
C ARG A 135 -7.93 -8.10 -19.47
N GLY A 136 -9.24 -8.17 -19.69
CA GLY A 136 -10.08 -9.26 -19.17
C GLY A 136 -10.70 -8.98 -17.79
N GLU A 137 -10.28 -7.92 -17.10
CA GLU A 137 -10.94 -7.46 -15.87
C GLU A 137 -12.14 -6.59 -16.23
N ARG A 138 -13.24 -6.78 -15.47
CA ARG A 138 -14.48 -6.04 -15.62
C ARG A 138 -14.76 -5.24 -14.34
N HIS A 139 -14.98 -3.94 -14.48
CA HIS A 139 -15.38 -3.08 -13.37
C HIS A 139 -16.61 -2.25 -13.74
N VAL A 140 -17.61 -2.26 -12.86
CA VAL A 140 -18.81 -1.43 -13.01
C VAL A 140 -18.66 -0.22 -12.12
N LEU A 141 -18.67 0.99 -12.72
CA LEU A 141 -18.58 2.23 -11.94
C LEU A 141 -19.81 2.37 -11.05
N THR A 142 -19.55 2.58 -9.77
CA THR A 142 -20.56 2.78 -8.75
C THR A 142 -20.84 4.29 -8.60
N ASP A 143 -22.04 4.66 -8.13
CA ASP A 143 -22.33 6.05 -7.81
C ASP A 143 -21.55 6.55 -6.59
N SER A 144 -21.17 7.84 -6.62
CA SER A 144 -20.33 8.43 -5.56
C SER A 144 -20.95 8.34 -4.17
N ALA A 145 -22.28 8.43 -4.04
CA ALA A 145 -22.93 8.39 -2.73
C ALA A 145 -22.82 7.01 -2.09
N THR A 146 -22.97 5.96 -2.87
CA THR A 146 -22.81 4.57 -2.41
C THR A 146 -21.35 4.31 -2.00
N ILE A 147 -20.37 4.74 -2.80
CA ILE A 147 -18.95 4.59 -2.46
C ILE A 147 -18.62 5.38 -1.19
N LEU A 148 -19.06 6.64 -1.08
CA LEU A 148 -18.84 7.47 0.11
C LEU A 148 -19.39 6.82 1.38
N SER A 149 -20.61 6.26 1.31
CA SER A 149 -21.21 5.56 2.46
C SER A 149 -20.37 4.36 2.89
N ARG A 150 -19.95 3.52 1.93
CA ARG A 150 -19.10 2.35 2.18
C ARG A 150 -17.73 2.75 2.73
N ALA A 151 -17.08 3.73 2.12
CA ALA A 151 -15.76 4.21 2.52
C ALA A 151 -15.78 4.83 3.92
N ASN A 152 -16.80 5.62 4.29
CA ASN A 152 -16.94 6.15 5.65
C ASN A 152 -17.10 5.04 6.70
N GLN A 153 -17.83 3.97 6.40
CA GLN A 153 -17.95 2.80 7.28
C GLN A 153 -16.61 2.07 7.42
N ALA A 154 -15.86 1.96 6.33
CA ALA A 154 -14.53 1.35 6.33
C ALA A 154 -13.50 2.18 7.11
N ILE A 155 -13.53 3.53 7.01
CA ILE A 155 -12.72 4.45 7.82
C ILE A 155 -13.01 4.23 9.31
N ALA A 156 -14.27 4.22 9.74
CA ALA A 156 -14.62 3.97 11.14
C ALA A 156 -14.15 2.60 11.64
N THR A 157 -14.05 1.61 10.76
CA THR A 157 -13.46 0.31 11.09
C THR A 157 -11.94 0.42 11.20
N LEU A 158 -11.28 1.11 10.26
CA LEU A 158 -9.84 1.34 10.27
C LEU A 158 -9.39 2.06 11.56
N GLU A 159 -10.12 3.08 12.02
CA GLU A 159 -9.86 3.80 13.27
C GLU A 159 -9.81 2.87 14.49
N ARG A 160 -10.77 1.92 14.58
CA ARG A 160 -10.79 0.93 15.67
C ARG A 160 -9.59 -0.03 15.60
N TYR A 161 -9.23 -0.47 14.38
CA TYR A 161 -8.07 -1.34 14.20
C TYR A 161 -6.76 -0.60 14.49
N LYS A 162 -6.66 0.68 14.12
CA LYS A 162 -5.52 1.54 14.43
C LYS A 162 -5.37 1.77 15.93
N THR A 163 -6.45 2.06 16.64
CA THR A 163 -6.45 2.19 18.10
C THR A 163 -5.91 0.92 18.76
N ARG A 164 -6.37 -0.27 18.30
CA ARG A 164 -5.89 -1.54 18.83
C ARG A 164 -4.43 -1.80 18.47
N LEU A 165 -3.99 -1.44 17.26
CA LEU A 165 -2.59 -1.52 16.85
C LEU A 165 -1.71 -0.66 17.79
N ASP A 166 -2.12 0.56 18.09
CA ASP A 166 -1.38 1.48 18.97
C ASP A 166 -1.30 0.95 20.41
N GLU A 167 -2.34 0.26 20.90
CA GLU A 167 -2.31 -0.42 22.20
C GLU A 167 -1.29 -1.56 22.24
N VAL A 168 -1.36 -2.51 21.29
CA VAL A 168 -0.45 -3.66 21.28
C VAL A 168 0.98 -3.24 20.97
N SER A 169 1.19 -2.21 20.15
CA SER A 169 2.52 -1.65 19.89
C SER A 169 3.14 -1.02 21.13
N ARG A 170 2.34 -0.33 21.96
CA ARG A 170 2.81 0.20 23.25
C ARG A 170 3.10 -0.91 24.25
N GLN A 171 2.31 -2.00 24.26
CA GLN A 171 2.58 -3.17 25.10
C GLN A 171 3.90 -3.83 24.70
N LEU A 172 4.11 -4.06 23.38
CA LEU A 172 5.37 -4.60 22.87
C LEU A 172 6.55 -3.71 23.26
N SER A 173 6.46 -2.37 23.10
CA SER A 173 7.56 -1.47 23.48
C SER A 173 7.89 -1.50 24.98
N ARG A 174 6.93 -1.78 25.85
CA ARG A 174 7.20 -2.02 27.27
C ARG A 174 7.92 -3.33 27.50
N ALA A 175 7.43 -4.41 26.86
CA ALA A 175 8.06 -5.72 26.98
C ALA A 175 9.49 -5.72 26.42
N GLU A 176 9.78 -4.96 25.35
CA GLU A 176 11.11 -4.73 24.79
C GLU A 176 12.08 -4.13 25.83
N ILE A 177 11.59 -3.18 26.62
CA ILE A 177 12.38 -2.53 27.67
C ILE A 177 12.60 -3.45 28.86
N GLU A 178 11.57 -4.22 29.25
CA GLU A 178 11.57 -5.12 30.40
C GLU A 178 12.23 -6.49 30.10
N ASP A 179 12.62 -6.73 28.83
CA ASP A 179 13.23 -7.98 28.33
C ASP A 179 12.32 -9.23 28.49
N PHE A 180 11.01 -9.04 28.28
CA PHE A 180 9.98 -10.08 28.38
C PHE A 180 9.17 -10.27 27.10
N VAL A 181 9.77 -10.00 25.95
CA VAL A 181 9.10 -10.16 24.65
C VAL A 181 8.97 -11.62 24.29
N THR A 182 7.76 -12.03 23.90
CA THR A 182 7.50 -13.35 23.31
C THR A 182 7.25 -13.26 21.81
N LEU A 183 7.42 -14.37 21.09
CA LEU A 183 7.08 -14.42 19.65
C LEU A 183 5.59 -14.08 19.43
N ARG A 184 4.70 -14.49 20.32
CA ARG A 184 3.27 -14.17 20.29
C ARG A 184 3.01 -12.66 20.33
N ASP A 185 3.74 -11.91 21.17
CA ASP A 185 3.60 -10.45 21.26
C ASP A 185 3.97 -9.79 19.93
N VAL A 186 5.06 -10.24 19.33
CA VAL A 186 5.52 -9.75 18.02
C VAL A 186 4.50 -10.08 16.93
N MET A 187 4.04 -11.34 16.83
CA MET A 187 3.06 -11.75 15.83
C MET A 187 1.71 -11.02 16.00
N THR A 188 1.34 -10.69 17.24
CA THR A 188 0.15 -9.86 17.50
C THR A 188 0.28 -8.47 16.86
N VAL A 189 1.44 -7.83 16.99
CA VAL A 189 1.68 -6.52 16.36
C VAL A 189 1.74 -6.64 14.85
N VAL A 190 2.45 -7.64 14.30
CA VAL A 190 2.53 -7.91 12.85
C VAL A 190 1.13 -8.10 12.26
N GLN A 191 0.31 -8.95 12.86
CA GLN A 191 -1.07 -9.17 12.44
C GLN A 191 -1.87 -7.87 12.37
N ARG A 192 -1.76 -7.00 13.40
CA ARG A 192 -2.50 -5.74 13.44
C ARG A 192 -2.00 -4.74 12.39
N LEU A 193 -0.69 -4.68 12.14
CA LEU A 193 -0.09 -3.86 11.07
C LEU A 193 -0.65 -4.27 9.70
N GLU A 194 -0.70 -5.58 9.42
CA GLU A 194 -1.20 -6.09 8.15
C GLU A 194 -2.71 -5.85 7.99
N LEU A 195 -3.51 -6.04 9.04
CA LEU A 195 -4.95 -5.76 9.00
C LEU A 195 -5.24 -4.28 8.71
N VAL A 196 -4.51 -3.37 9.38
CA VAL A 196 -4.60 -1.92 9.13
C VAL A 196 -4.24 -1.60 7.68
N ARG A 197 -3.16 -2.18 7.16
CA ARG A 197 -2.73 -1.98 5.77
C ARG A 197 -3.78 -2.47 4.77
N ARG A 198 -4.30 -3.69 4.93
CA ARG A 198 -5.27 -4.27 3.98
C ARG A 198 -6.59 -3.49 3.96
N ILE A 199 -7.11 -3.09 5.12
CA ILE A 199 -8.29 -2.22 5.19
C ILE A 199 -7.99 -0.89 4.47
N GLY A 200 -6.80 -0.33 4.69
CA GLY A 200 -6.36 0.90 4.03
C GLY A 200 -6.32 0.79 2.51
N LEU A 201 -5.83 -0.33 1.95
CA LEU A 201 -5.81 -0.57 0.51
C LEU A 201 -7.21 -0.62 -0.11
N VAL A 202 -8.19 -1.22 0.58
CA VAL A 202 -9.59 -1.25 0.12
C VAL A 202 -10.16 0.17 0.07
N ILE A 203 -9.93 0.98 1.11
CA ILE A 203 -10.38 2.37 1.15
C ILE A 203 -9.66 3.21 0.08
N ASP A 204 -8.37 2.99 -0.12
CA ASP A 204 -7.60 3.70 -1.15
C ASP A 204 -8.16 3.46 -2.56
N TYR A 205 -8.63 2.24 -2.85
CA TYR A 205 -9.30 1.94 -4.10
C TYR A 205 -10.61 2.76 -4.25
N ASP A 206 -11.44 2.80 -3.20
CA ASP A 206 -12.66 3.59 -3.16
C ASP A 206 -12.38 5.10 -3.36
N VAL A 207 -11.33 5.60 -2.71
CA VAL A 207 -10.90 7.01 -2.84
C VAL A 207 -10.44 7.34 -4.25
N VAL A 208 -9.76 6.43 -4.94
CA VAL A 208 -9.37 6.60 -6.35
C VAL A 208 -10.60 6.70 -7.25
N GLU A 209 -11.62 5.84 -7.05
CA GLU A 209 -12.87 5.89 -7.81
C GLU A 209 -13.69 7.16 -7.53
N LEU A 210 -13.62 7.70 -6.31
CA LEU A 210 -14.29 8.95 -5.92
C LEU A 210 -13.61 10.21 -6.47
N GLY A 211 -12.34 10.17 -6.85
CA GLY A 211 -11.63 11.32 -7.39
C GLY A 211 -11.74 12.57 -6.50
N THR A 212 -12.28 13.68 -7.05
CA THR A 212 -12.44 14.94 -6.29
C THR A 212 -13.37 14.81 -5.10
N ASP A 213 -14.38 13.94 -5.19
CA ASP A 213 -15.36 13.73 -4.12
C ASP A 213 -14.74 12.98 -2.92
N GLY A 214 -13.68 12.21 -3.16
CA GLY A 214 -12.92 11.46 -2.14
C GLY A 214 -11.84 12.24 -1.40
N ARG A 215 -11.63 13.55 -1.67
CA ARG A 215 -10.51 14.32 -1.12
C ARG A 215 -10.44 14.29 0.41
N GLN A 216 -11.55 14.41 1.11
CA GLN A 216 -11.57 14.39 2.58
C GLN A 216 -11.23 13.00 3.12
N LEU A 217 -11.77 11.94 2.48
CA LEU A 217 -11.43 10.55 2.83
C LEU A 217 -9.95 10.25 2.61
N ARG A 218 -9.35 10.80 1.53
CA ARG A 218 -7.91 10.68 1.28
C ARG A 218 -7.09 11.21 2.46
N LEU A 219 -7.39 12.41 2.94
CA LEU A 219 -6.67 13.02 4.07
C LEU A 219 -6.81 12.19 5.35
N GLN A 220 -8.02 11.68 5.65
CA GLN A 220 -8.24 10.81 6.82
C GLN A 220 -7.47 9.48 6.69
N LEU A 221 -7.49 8.87 5.50
CA LEU A 221 -6.77 7.64 5.23
C LEU A 221 -5.26 7.83 5.40
N ASP A 222 -4.69 8.90 4.82
CA ASP A 222 -3.26 9.21 4.90
C ASP A 222 -2.82 9.44 6.36
N GLU A 223 -3.66 10.10 7.18
CA GLU A 223 -3.42 10.29 8.61
C GLU A 223 -3.43 8.95 9.37
N LEU A 224 -4.42 8.09 9.12
CA LEU A 224 -4.56 6.80 9.81
C LEU A 224 -3.46 5.82 9.44
N LEU A 225 -3.02 5.81 8.18
CA LEU A 225 -1.95 4.93 7.69
C LEU A 225 -0.55 5.51 7.93
N GLY A 226 -0.45 6.76 8.35
CA GLY A 226 0.83 7.43 8.57
C GLY A 226 1.78 6.60 9.43
N GLY A 227 2.97 6.25 8.88
CA GLY A 227 3.98 5.46 9.56
C GLY A 227 3.76 3.95 9.60
N ASN A 228 2.65 3.42 9.05
CA ASN A 228 2.37 1.98 9.08
C ASN A 228 3.45 1.16 8.34
N ASP A 229 3.87 1.59 7.15
CA ASP A 229 4.89 0.89 6.37
C ASP A 229 6.26 0.94 7.05
N THR A 230 6.61 2.09 7.65
CA THR A 230 7.83 2.20 8.48
C THR A 230 7.77 1.26 9.68
N ALA A 231 6.62 1.14 10.35
CA ALA A 231 6.47 0.23 11.48
C ALA A 231 6.60 -1.25 11.06
N ARG A 232 6.07 -1.62 9.87
CA ARG A 232 6.24 -2.96 9.27
C ARG A 232 7.72 -3.28 9.02
N GLU A 233 8.44 -2.34 8.41
CA GLU A 233 9.87 -2.50 8.15
C GLU A 233 10.68 -2.65 9.46
N LEU A 234 10.42 -1.80 10.44
CA LEU A 234 11.13 -1.81 11.72
C LEU A 234 10.89 -3.11 12.51
N ILE A 235 9.68 -3.67 12.48
CA ILE A 235 9.41 -4.93 13.19
C ILE A 235 10.10 -6.12 12.51
N VAL A 236 10.21 -6.12 11.16
CA VAL A 236 11.00 -7.13 10.45
C VAL A 236 12.49 -6.97 10.79
N ARG A 237 13.02 -5.76 10.84
CA ARG A 237 14.41 -5.49 11.22
C ARG A 237 14.73 -5.98 12.63
N ASP A 238 13.83 -5.78 13.58
CA ASP A 238 14.06 -6.17 14.98
C ASP A 238 13.92 -7.67 15.21
N TYR A 239 13.01 -8.34 14.52
CA TYR A 239 12.55 -9.67 14.90
C TYR A 239 12.71 -10.77 13.84
N HIS A 240 13.28 -10.49 12.67
CA HIS A 240 13.62 -11.57 11.73
C HIS A 240 14.58 -12.57 12.38
N ALA A 241 14.32 -13.88 12.24
CA ALA A 241 15.00 -14.95 12.96
C ALA A 241 16.52 -15.10 12.67
N ASN A 242 17.05 -14.42 11.62
CA ASN A 242 18.49 -14.43 11.33
C ASN A 242 19.31 -13.90 12.51
N PRO A 243 20.46 -14.48 12.82
CA PRO A 243 21.33 -13.98 13.89
C PRO A 243 21.90 -12.59 13.56
N GLU A 244 22.15 -12.29 12.29
CA GLU A 244 22.59 -10.97 11.83
C GLU A 244 21.41 -10.06 11.43
N PRO A 245 21.60 -8.74 11.51
CA PRO A 245 20.57 -7.81 11.02
C PRO A 245 20.21 -8.09 9.55
N PRO A 246 18.90 -8.21 9.20
CA PRO A 246 18.50 -8.56 7.86
C PRO A 246 18.90 -7.48 6.85
N SER A 247 19.40 -7.90 5.70
CA SER A 247 19.69 -7.01 4.57
C SER A 247 18.38 -6.42 4.02
N THR A 248 18.47 -5.32 3.27
CA THR A 248 17.30 -4.71 2.60
C THR A 248 16.56 -5.71 1.69
N GLY A 249 17.31 -6.60 1.00
CA GLY A 249 16.71 -7.65 0.18
C GLY A 249 15.87 -8.64 1.00
N GLN A 250 16.38 -9.09 2.15
CA GLN A 250 15.64 -9.98 3.05
C GLN A 250 14.41 -9.31 3.66
N ILE A 251 14.53 -8.03 4.04
CA ILE A 251 13.38 -7.26 4.53
C ILE A 251 12.29 -7.18 3.47
N ASN A 252 12.67 -6.84 2.24
CA ASN A 252 11.74 -6.76 1.13
C ASN A 252 11.07 -8.11 0.86
N ALA A 253 11.83 -9.20 0.82
CA ALA A 253 11.28 -10.55 0.63
C ALA A 253 10.28 -10.91 1.74
N THR A 254 10.60 -10.63 3.01
CA THR A 254 9.68 -10.86 4.14
C THR A 254 8.41 -10.02 4.01
N LEU A 255 8.51 -8.75 3.59
CA LEU A 255 7.34 -7.89 3.38
C LEU A 255 6.49 -8.38 2.21
N ASP A 256 7.12 -8.84 1.11
CA ASP A 256 6.41 -9.40 -0.04
C ASP A 256 5.69 -10.72 0.34
N GLU A 257 6.31 -11.57 1.17
CA GLU A 257 5.66 -12.77 1.71
C GLU A 257 4.47 -12.43 2.62
N LEU A 258 4.57 -11.40 3.48
CA LEU A 258 3.44 -10.90 4.27
C LEU A 258 2.29 -10.40 3.39
N ASP A 259 2.63 -9.70 2.30
CA ASP A 259 1.65 -9.19 1.33
C ASP A 259 0.91 -10.32 0.61
N ALA A 260 1.59 -11.45 0.35
CA ALA A 260 1.05 -12.61 -0.33
C ALA A 260 0.19 -13.54 0.57
N LEU A 261 0.22 -13.37 1.91
CA LEU A 261 -0.60 -14.19 2.82
C LEU A 261 -2.10 -14.01 2.53
N SER A 262 -2.86 -15.10 2.59
CA SER A 262 -4.32 -15.03 2.57
C SER A 262 -4.88 -14.38 3.85
N ASP A 263 -6.13 -13.94 3.83
CA ASP A 263 -6.79 -13.39 5.03
C ASP A 263 -6.92 -14.43 6.15
N GLY A 264 -7.04 -15.73 5.79
CA GLY A 264 -7.05 -16.83 6.74
C GLY A 264 -5.68 -17.03 7.40
N ASP A 265 -4.60 -17.04 6.60
CA ASP A 265 -3.23 -17.20 7.11
C ASP A 265 -2.81 -16.02 7.99
N LEU A 266 -3.31 -14.83 7.71
CA LEU A 266 -3.06 -13.64 8.54
C LEU A 266 -3.62 -13.78 9.96
N LEU A 267 -4.66 -14.60 10.17
CA LEU A 267 -5.22 -14.88 11.48
C LEU A 267 -4.46 -15.99 12.23
N ASP A 268 -3.59 -16.73 11.53
CA ASP A 268 -2.77 -17.79 12.11
C ASP A 268 -1.36 -17.29 12.46
N PHE A 269 -1.06 -17.22 13.75
CA PHE A 269 0.27 -16.82 14.23
C PHE A 269 1.38 -17.76 13.78
N THR A 270 1.09 -19.02 13.47
CA THR A 270 2.10 -19.96 12.96
C THR A 270 2.50 -19.62 11.53
N ALA A 271 1.55 -19.19 10.70
CA ALA A 271 1.83 -18.71 9.36
C ALA A 271 2.67 -17.43 9.38
N LEU A 272 2.34 -16.46 10.25
CA LEU A 272 3.13 -15.25 10.45
C LEU A 272 4.56 -15.55 10.96
N ALA A 273 4.68 -16.46 11.95
CA ALA A 273 5.98 -16.86 12.49
C ALA A 273 6.88 -17.47 11.42
N LYS A 274 6.32 -18.27 10.51
CA LYS A 274 7.04 -18.87 9.38
C LYS A 274 7.66 -17.82 8.47
N VAL A 275 6.93 -16.74 8.14
CA VAL A 275 7.43 -15.63 7.30
C VAL A 275 8.63 -14.94 7.95
N PHE A 276 8.68 -14.87 9.28
CA PHE A 276 9.81 -14.34 10.04
C PHE A 276 10.97 -15.35 10.24
N GLY A 277 10.82 -16.59 9.76
CA GLY A 277 11.82 -17.64 9.87
C GLY A 277 11.78 -18.41 11.19
N TYR A 278 10.71 -18.31 11.98
CA TYR A 278 10.56 -19.05 13.23
C TYR A 278 9.87 -20.42 13.03
N PRO A 279 10.08 -21.37 13.98
CA PRO A 279 9.34 -22.63 13.96
C PRO A 279 7.85 -22.44 14.09
N THR A 280 7.08 -23.32 13.42
CA THR A 280 5.61 -23.26 13.36
C THR A 280 4.91 -24.03 14.49
N THR A 281 5.61 -24.33 15.59
CA THR A 281 5.04 -25.04 16.72
C THR A 281 4.35 -24.08 17.70
N THR A 282 3.35 -24.58 18.40
CA THR A 282 2.61 -23.78 19.39
C THR A 282 3.52 -23.33 20.54
N GLU A 283 4.46 -24.20 20.95
CA GLU A 283 5.44 -23.87 22.00
C GLU A 283 6.40 -22.75 21.58
N ALA A 284 6.72 -22.63 20.28
CA ALA A 284 7.56 -21.56 19.78
C ALA A 284 6.94 -20.17 20.00
N GLN A 285 5.62 -20.07 20.06
CA GLN A 285 4.95 -18.79 20.26
C GLN A 285 5.24 -18.16 21.64
N ASP A 286 5.51 -18.98 22.64
CA ASP A 286 5.84 -18.54 24.00
C ASP A 286 7.37 -18.41 24.22
N SER A 287 8.18 -18.60 23.14
CA SER A 287 9.63 -18.41 23.21
C SER A 287 9.97 -16.94 23.40
N ALA A 288 10.96 -16.69 24.28
CA ALA A 288 11.48 -15.36 24.53
C ALA A 288 12.30 -14.86 23.32
N LEU A 289 12.08 -13.60 22.93
CA LEU A 289 12.80 -12.91 21.86
C LEU A 289 13.50 -11.67 22.39
N SER A 290 14.68 -11.40 21.86
CA SER A 290 15.44 -10.18 22.15
C SER A 290 15.43 -9.26 20.92
N PRO A 291 14.81 -8.08 20.99
CA PRO A 291 14.79 -7.13 19.87
C PRO A 291 16.19 -6.57 19.60
N ARG A 292 16.48 -6.26 18.34
CA ARG A 292 17.74 -5.58 17.98
C ARG A 292 17.75 -4.12 18.39
N GLY A 293 16.58 -3.46 18.47
CA GLY A 293 16.42 -2.10 18.98
C GLY A 293 16.11 -1.04 17.91
N TYR A 294 15.88 -1.40 16.66
CA TYR A 294 15.52 -0.44 15.59
C TYR A 294 14.23 0.33 15.92
N ARG A 295 13.21 -0.34 16.44
CA ARG A 295 11.93 0.28 16.84
C ARG A 295 12.13 1.31 17.95
N ALA A 296 12.91 0.96 18.96
CA ALA A 296 13.22 1.85 20.08
C ALA A 296 14.00 3.10 19.60
N MET A 297 14.95 2.91 18.69
CA MET A 297 15.77 3.98 18.13
C MET A 297 15.01 4.87 17.14
N ALA A 298 14.08 4.35 16.35
CA ALA A 298 13.26 5.12 15.42
C ALA A 298 12.40 6.19 16.13
N GLY A 299 12.04 5.98 17.39
CA GLY A 299 11.33 6.96 18.22
C GLY A 299 12.22 8.12 18.72
N ILE A 300 13.52 8.15 18.41
CA ILE A 300 14.45 9.17 18.90
C ILE A 300 14.57 10.30 17.87
N PRO A 301 14.17 11.56 18.22
CA PRO A 301 14.27 12.67 17.29
C PRO A 301 15.71 12.90 16.82
N ARG A 302 15.90 13.11 15.51
CA ARG A 302 17.19 13.40 14.86
C ARG A 302 18.21 12.25 14.85
N LEU A 303 17.85 11.05 15.27
CA LEU A 303 18.71 9.88 15.08
C LEU A 303 18.55 9.40 13.63
N GLN A 304 19.63 9.47 12.87
CA GLN A 304 19.64 8.97 11.50
C GLN A 304 19.68 7.44 11.49
N PHE A 305 19.05 6.82 10.53
CA PHE A 305 18.97 5.37 10.40
C PHE A 305 20.37 4.69 10.34
N ALA A 306 21.33 5.32 9.64
CA ALA A 306 22.71 4.82 9.57
C ALA A 306 23.37 4.70 10.95
N HIS A 307 23.09 5.60 11.88
CA HIS A 307 23.60 5.49 13.25
C HIS A 307 22.91 4.37 14.03
N ALA A 308 21.61 4.14 13.80
CA ALA A 308 20.90 3.01 14.41
C ALA A 308 21.49 1.67 13.96
N ASP A 309 21.80 1.53 12.67
CA ASP A 309 22.41 0.31 12.10
C ASP A 309 23.81 0.05 12.69
N LEU A 310 24.64 1.09 12.84
CA LEU A 310 25.93 0.98 13.50
C LEU A 310 25.82 0.53 14.96
N LEU A 311 24.86 1.08 15.70
CA LEU A 311 24.63 0.71 17.10
C LEU A 311 24.15 -0.74 17.21
N VAL A 312 23.23 -1.18 16.36
CA VAL A 312 22.77 -2.57 16.34
C VAL A 312 23.91 -3.53 16.01
N ARG A 313 24.74 -3.21 15.02
CA ARG A 313 25.93 -4.03 14.70
C ARG A 313 26.94 -4.10 15.84
N ALA A 314 27.09 -3.01 16.61
CA ALA A 314 28.05 -2.95 17.72
C ALA A 314 27.55 -3.66 18.98
N PHE A 315 26.26 -3.62 19.28
CA PHE A 315 25.69 -4.11 20.55
C PHE A 315 24.81 -5.35 20.42
N GLY A 316 24.40 -5.71 19.20
CA GLY A 316 23.64 -6.91 18.86
C GLY A 316 22.15 -6.83 19.23
N THR A 317 21.83 -6.44 20.47
CA THR A 317 20.46 -6.39 21.00
C THR A 317 20.18 -5.07 21.71
N LEU A 318 18.91 -4.74 21.90
CA LEU A 318 18.48 -3.57 22.68
C LEU A 318 19.01 -3.63 24.11
N GLN A 319 19.00 -4.81 24.74
CA GLN A 319 19.51 -4.99 26.10
C GLN A 319 21.03 -4.76 26.17
N GLY A 320 21.79 -5.25 25.16
CA GLY A 320 23.19 -4.96 25.01
C GLY A 320 23.49 -3.45 24.93
N LEU A 321 22.69 -2.73 24.16
CA LEU A 321 22.76 -1.29 24.00
C LEU A 321 22.47 -0.56 25.33
N LEU A 322 21.42 -0.96 26.06
CA LEU A 322 21.02 -0.37 27.33
C LEU A 322 22.05 -0.66 28.44
N ALA A 323 22.65 -1.85 28.45
CA ALA A 323 23.67 -2.26 29.44
C ALA A 323 25.03 -1.58 29.23
N ALA A 324 25.35 -1.09 28.05
CA ALA A 324 26.63 -0.43 27.73
C ALA A 324 26.93 0.78 28.62
N ARG A 325 25.90 1.46 29.12
CA ARG A 325 26.04 2.58 30.08
C ARG A 325 26.40 2.15 31.49
N GLY A 326 25.92 0.98 31.93
CA GLY A 326 26.18 0.50 33.29
C GLY A 326 27.67 0.27 33.56
N ARG A 327 28.45 -0.17 32.56
CA ARG A 327 29.89 -0.43 32.70
C ARG A 327 30.73 0.85 32.75
N ARG A 328 30.39 1.93 32.06
CA ARG A 328 31.15 3.21 32.12
C ARG A 328 30.92 3.97 33.43
N SER A 329 29.73 3.88 34.01
CA SER A 329 29.47 4.49 35.36
C SER A 329 30.24 3.78 36.47
N ALA A 330 30.47 2.46 36.35
CA ALA A 330 31.26 1.68 37.33
C ALA A 330 32.76 1.98 37.26
N ILE A 331 33.29 2.42 36.11
CA ILE A 331 34.75 2.76 35.96
C ILE A 331 35.05 4.19 36.49
N SER A 332 34.07 5.10 36.47
CA SER A 332 34.22 6.48 36.95
C SER A 332 33.95 6.67 38.44
N GLY A 333 33.46 5.67 39.16
CA GLY A 333 33.00 5.75 40.55
C GLY A 333 33.77 4.87 41.54
N ARG A 334 35.10 4.87 41.52
CA ARG A 334 35.84 4.45 42.76
C ARG A 334 35.88 5.59 43.74
N HIS A 335 34.79 5.81 44.45
CA HIS A 335 34.79 6.17 45.87
C HIS A 335 33.34 6.16 46.41
N ARG A 336 33.20 5.36 47.48
CA ARG A 336 32.25 5.37 48.59
C ARG A 336 30.93 4.57 48.53
N ARG A 337 31.02 3.52 49.38
CA ARG A 337 30.06 3.02 50.42
C ARG A 337 28.91 2.07 49.98
N HIS A 338 29.00 0.94 50.66
CA HIS A 338 27.98 -0.08 50.85
C HIS A 338 26.58 0.46 51.10
N VAL A 339 25.60 -0.02 50.33
CA VAL A 339 24.22 -0.30 50.76
C VAL A 339 23.73 -1.55 50.07
N GLY A 340 23.15 -2.46 50.86
CA GLY A 340 22.76 -3.81 50.49
C GLY A 340 21.57 -3.94 49.51
N PRO A 341 21.24 -5.16 49.04
CA PRO A 341 20.26 -5.39 48.00
C PRO A 341 18.84 -5.28 48.57
N SER A 342 18.10 -4.27 48.14
CA SER A 342 16.64 -4.20 48.34
C SER A 342 15.96 -4.43 46.99
N CYS A 343 15.24 -5.55 46.89
CA CYS A 343 14.28 -5.81 45.82
C CYS A 343 13.19 -4.72 45.81
N ALA A 344 13.21 -3.86 44.80
CA ALA A 344 12.10 -3.00 44.51
C ALA A 344 11.60 -3.32 43.07
N ARG A 345 10.46 -4.00 42.98
CA ARG A 345 9.62 -4.01 41.76
C ARG A 345 9.15 -2.57 41.51
N GLY A 346 9.87 -1.84 40.70
CA GLY A 346 9.53 -0.47 40.32
C GLY A 346 8.60 -0.47 39.12
N VAL A 347 7.42 0.07 39.31
CA VAL A 347 6.51 0.46 38.22
C VAL A 347 7.25 1.39 37.28
N VAL A 348 7.40 1.00 35.99
CA VAL A 348 7.99 1.85 34.95
C VAL A 348 7.01 2.97 34.65
N THR A 349 7.24 4.15 35.19
CA THR A 349 6.50 5.38 34.88
C THR A 349 7.02 5.99 33.58
N ALA A 350 6.24 6.90 32.95
CA ALA A 350 6.60 7.62 31.72
C ALA A 350 8.02 8.24 31.75
N GLY A 351 8.57 8.58 32.92
CA GLY A 351 9.94 9.07 33.11
C GLY A 351 11.05 8.04 32.77
N GLY A 352 10.76 6.74 32.76
CA GLY A 352 11.73 5.69 32.38
C GLY A 352 12.03 5.69 30.87
N ILE A 353 11.06 5.96 30.04
CA ILE A 353 11.20 5.99 28.58
C ILE A 353 12.06 7.20 28.15
N ASP A 354 11.84 8.37 28.74
CA ASP A 354 12.62 9.57 28.43
C ASP A 354 14.08 9.45 28.88
N HIS A 355 14.33 8.76 29.99
CA HIS A 355 15.67 8.47 30.45
C HIS A 355 16.44 7.55 29.48
N GLN A 356 15.79 6.51 28.96
CA GLN A 356 16.38 5.58 28.00
C GLN A 356 16.63 6.23 26.63
N ARG A 357 15.72 7.07 26.13
CA ARG A 357 15.93 7.90 24.94
C ARG A 357 17.19 8.78 25.07
N SER A 358 17.39 9.38 26.25
CA SER A 358 18.59 10.19 26.53
C SER A 358 19.87 9.38 26.46
N ILE A 359 19.86 8.10 26.86
CA ILE A 359 21.01 7.20 26.79
C ILE A 359 21.38 6.93 25.35
N ILE A 360 20.42 6.54 24.53
CA ILE A 360 20.63 6.17 23.13
C ILE A 360 21.12 7.39 22.31
N ILE A 361 20.57 8.59 22.55
CA ILE A 361 21.02 9.83 21.92
C ILE A 361 22.49 10.14 22.24
N ARG A 362 22.93 9.89 23.47
CA ARG A 362 24.32 10.10 23.87
C ARG A 362 25.27 9.09 23.18
N LEU A 363 24.90 7.81 23.15
CA LEU A 363 25.67 6.77 22.46
C LEU A 363 25.77 7.04 20.95
N ALA A 364 24.70 7.51 20.32
CA ALA A 364 24.71 7.87 18.91
C ALA A 364 25.64 9.05 18.57
N ARG A 365 25.86 9.99 19.51
CA ARG A 365 26.80 11.11 19.33
C ARG A 365 28.27 10.74 19.56
N GLU A 366 28.53 9.67 20.30
CA GLU A 366 29.87 9.21 20.66
C GLU A 366 30.40 8.14 19.69
N THR A 367 29.58 7.64 18.77
CA THR A 367 29.99 6.64 17.75
C THR A 367 30.59 7.37 16.53
N PRO A 368 31.86 7.17 16.15
CA PRO A 368 32.47 7.86 15.02
C PRO A 368 31.78 7.51 13.70
N ALA A 369 31.55 8.52 12.87
CA ALA A 369 30.91 8.40 11.57
C ALA A 369 31.96 7.98 10.49
N GLU A 370 32.56 6.81 10.61
CA GLU A 370 33.33 6.20 9.52
C GLU A 370 32.52 5.03 8.93
N ALA A 371 31.59 5.37 8.03
CA ALA A 371 30.99 4.41 7.10
C ALA A 371 30.87 5.07 5.72
N PRO A 372 31.09 4.33 4.61
CA PRO A 372 31.09 4.88 3.26
C PRO A 372 29.73 5.50 2.94
N ALA A 373 29.76 6.67 2.33
CA ALA A 373 28.59 7.41 1.84
C ALA A 373 27.74 6.50 0.95
N LEU A 374 26.58 6.12 1.42
CA LEU A 374 25.54 5.50 0.59
C LEU A 374 24.82 6.61 -0.18
N ASP A 375 24.83 6.48 -1.49
CA ASP A 375 24.25 7.32 -2.51
C ASP A 375 22.76 7.66 -2.19
N PRO A 376 22.39 8.95 -2.05
CA PRO A 376 21.01 9.34 -1.70
C PRO A 376 19.99 9.15 -2.82
N GLU A 377 20.39 8.72 -4.02
CA GLU A 377 19.49 8.54 -5.18
C GLU A 377 18.78 7.18 -5.26
N ARG A 378 18.92 6.28 -4.29
CA ARG A 378 18.24 4.97 -4.28
C ARG A 378 17.17 4.86 -3.21
N VAL A 379 16.18 5.73 -3.25
CA VAL A 379 14.86 5.43 -2.66
C VAL A 379 13.96 4.97 -3.80
N PRO A 380 13.66 3.67 -3.94
CA PRO A 380 12.69 3.23 -4.95
C PRO A 380 11.30 3.68 -4.51
N ALA A 381 10.65 4.47 -5.36
CA ALA A 381 9.23 4.78 -5.27
C ALA A 381 8.41 3.48 -5.39
N ARG A 382 8.06 2.87 -4.28
CA ARG A 382 7.39 1.56 -4.18
C ARG A 382 5.87 1.59 -4.43
N ALA A 383 5.33 2.71 -4.93
CA ALA A 383 3.90 2.81 -5.20
C ALA A 383 3.46 2.27 -6.58
N ALA A 384 4.39 1.80 -7.44
CA ALA A 384 4.06 1.42 -8.83
C ALA A 384 4.31 -0.04 -9.21
N ALA A 385 4.87 -0.88 -8.35
CA ALA A 385 5.38 -2.20 -8.77
C ALA A 385 4.57 -3.42 -8.29
N ALA A 386 3.43 -3.24 -7.66
CA ALA A 386 2.60 -4.38 -7.21
C ALA A 386 1.60 -4.89 -8.27
N ALA A 387 1.76 -4.53 -9.55
CA ALA A 387 0.82 -4.90 -10.62
C ALA A 387 1.42 -5.74 -11.76
N ASP A 388 2.62 -6.30 -11.58
CA ASP A 388 3.27 -7.01 -12.71
C ASP A 388 3.82 -8.39 -12.29
N SER A 389 3.02 -9.23 -11.68
CA SER A 389 3.27 -10.69 -11.60
C SER A 389 1.99 -11.42 -11.19
N GLY A 390 1.22 -11.84 -12.16
CA GLY A 390 0.09 -12.74 -11.96
C GLY A 390 -0.62 -12.98 -13.26
#